data_937d33590d7619d30bf29c6f86e37faa
#
_entry.id   937d33590d7619d30bf29c6f86e37faa
#
_cell.length_a   1.000
_cell.length_b   1.000
_cell.length_c   1.000
_cell.angle_alpha   90.00
_cell.angle_beta   90.00
_cell.angle_gamma   90.00
#
_symmetry.space_group_name_H-M   'P 1'
#
loop_
_entity.id
_entity.type
_entity.pdbx_description
1 polymer ?
#
loop_
_entity_poly.entity_id
_entity_poly.type
_entity_poly.pdbx_seq_one_letter_code
_entity_poly.pdbx_strand_id
1 'polypeptide(L)'
;LQYFDKKTKLWSFEIKILINRSNLRKAFFQTVSNSSWANFSYLVANEVEGVDTLKELRMLSSLHGIGFIRLDKENASERVRS
;
A
#
# COMPACT_ATOMS: atom_id res chain seq x y z
N LEU A 1 -6.57 2.87 7.66
CA LEU A 1 -6.11 4.11 8.30
C LEU A 1 -6.37 5.31 7.42
N GLN A 2 -6.91 6.34 7.99
CA GLN A 2 -7.18 7.59 7.31
C GLN A 2 -6.37 8.72 7.91
N TYR A 3 -5.95 9.62 7.08
CA TYR A 3 -5.27 10.82 7.53
C TYR A 3 -5.87 12.04 6.83
N PHE A 4 -6.19 13.07 7.59
CA PHE A 4 -6.87 14.26 7.11
C PHE A 4 -6.03 15.48 7.46
N ASP A 5 -5.52 16.19 6.46
CA ASP A 5 -4.70 17.36 6.74
C ASP A 5 -5.50 18.65 6.71
N LYS A 6 -4.85 19.74 7.11
CA LYS A 6 -5.49 21.05 7.25
C LYS A 6 -5.93 21.65 5.91
N LYS A 7 -5.39 21.14 4.80
CA LYS A 7 -5.74 21.65 3.47
C LYS A 7 -6.83 20.81 2.82
N THR A 8 -7.54 20.03 3.61
CA THR A 8 -8.64 19.20 3.16
C THR A 8 -8.25 18.07 2.21
N LYS A 9 -6.97 17.71 2.18
CA LYS A 9 -6.54 16.52 1.45
C LYS A 9 -6.63 15.31 2.35
N LEU A 10 -7.10 14.22 1.80
CA LEU A 10 -7.34 12.99 2.53
C LEU A 10 -6.48 11.88 1.97
N TRP A 11 -5.72 11.23 2.85
CA TRP A 11 -4.91 10.06 2.51
C TRP A 11 -5.54 8.82 3.10
N SER A 12 -5.46 7.73 2.35
CA SER A 12 -5.92 6.43 2.81
C SER A 12 -4.76 5.44 2.76
N PHE A 13 -4.62 4.66 3.81
CA PHE A 13 -3.59 3.63 3.88
C PHE A 13 -4.25 2.30 4.21
N GLU A 14 -4.01 1.31 3.36
CA GLU A 14 -4.40 -0.07 3.63
C GLU A 14 -3.13 -0.79 4.04
N ILE A 15 -3.09 -1.29 5.27
CA ILE A 15 -1.87 -1.86 5.85
C ILE A 15 -2.01 -3.36 5.98
N LYS A 16 -1.05 -4.11 5.43
CA LYS A 16 -1.01 -5.56 5.51
C LYS A 16 0.37 -6.00 5.99
N ILE A 17 0.40 -7.00 6.85
CA ILE A 17 1.68 -7.55 7.30
C ILE A 17 2.33 -8.34 6.17
N LEU A 18 1.55 -9.16 5.50
CA LEU A 18 2.03 -10.00 4.42
C LEU A 18 1.07 -9.94 3.24
N ILE A 19 1.62 -9.73 2.06
CA ILE A 19 0.86 -9.86 0.81
C ILE A 19 1.41 -11.07 0.05
N ASN A 20 0.52 -11.98 -0.32
CA ASN A 20 0.86 -13.15 -1.12
C ASN A 20 -0.18 -13.30 -2.23
N ARG A 21 -0.06 -14.36 -3.02
CA ARG A 21 -0.97 -14.58 -4.14
C ARG A 21 -2.42 -14.69 -3.72
N SER A 22 -2.67 -15.25 -2.55
CA SER A 22 -4.04 -15.52 -2.13
C SER A 22 -4.75 -14.27 -1.63
N ASN A 23 -4.03 -13.29 -1.10
CA ASN A 23 -4.66 -12.09 -0.55
C ASN A 23 -4.39 -10.81 -1.32
N LEU A 24 -3.56 -10.88 -2.37
CA LEU A 24 -3.18 -9.70 -3.14
C LEU A 24 -4.38 -8.94 -3.66
N ARG A 25 -5.27 -9.63 -4.34
CA ARG A 25 -6.42 -8.97 -4.98
C ARG A 25 -7.36 -8.34 -3.97
N LYS A 26 -7.59 -9.03 -2.86
CA LYS A 26 -8.46 -8.50 -1.81
C LYS A 26 -7.86 -7.23 -1.20
N ALA A 27 -6.58 -7.27 -0.89
CA ALA A 27 -5.89 -6.11 -0.32
C ALA A 27 -5.90 -4.94 -1.31
N PHE A 28 -5.63 -5.24 -2.57
CA PHE A 28 -5.59 -4.21 -3.59
C PHE A 28 -6.96 -3.59 -3.84
N PHE A 29 -8.01 -4.41 -3.90
CA PHE A 29 -9.35 -3.90 -4.10
C PHE A 29 -9.82 -3.03 -2.93
N GLN A 30 -9.39 -3.33 -1.72
CA GLN A 30 -9.69 -2.47 -0.58
C GLN A 30 -9.04 -1.11 -0.76
N THR A 31 -7.82 -1.09 -1.27
CA THR A 31 -7.12 0.17 -1.52
C THR A 31 -7.79 0.96 -2.64
N VAL A 32 -8.19 0.28 -3.70
CA VAL A 32 -8.89 0.93 -4.82
C VAL A 32 -10.23 1.49 -4.35
N SER A 33 -10.95 0.74 -3.54
CA SER A 33 -12.21 1.21 -2.98
C SER A 33 -12.00 2.49 -2.17
N ASN A 34 -10.93 2.53 -1.37
CA ASN A 34 -10.60 3.72 -0.59
C ASN A 34 -10.26 4.91 -1.48
N SER A 35 -9.73 4.66 -2.67
CA SER A 35 -9.35 5.74 -3.58
C SER A 35 -10.55 6.50 -4.12
N SER A 36 -11.75 5.97 -3.96
CA SER A 36 -12.96 6.66 -4.43
C SER A 36 -13.29 7.88 -3.58
N TRP A 37 -12.81 7.93 -2.32
CA TRP A 37 -13.09 9.05 -1.43
C TRP A 37 -11.82 9.76 -0.94
N ALA A 38 -10.65 9.18 -1.17
CA ALA A 38 -9.39 9.76 -0.72
C ALA A 38 -8.67 10.41 -1.90
N ASN A 39 -7.94 11.47 -1.62
CA ASN A 39 -7.12 12.12 -2.63
C ASN A 39 -5.92 11.26 -3.01
N PHE A 40 -5.36 10.58 -2.03
CA PHE A 40 -4.22 9.70 -2.20
C PHE A 40 -4.47 8.39 -1.48
N SER A 41 -4.21 7.29 -2.15
CA SER A 41 -4.41 5.96 -1.55
C SER A 41 -3.14 5.14 -1.69
N TYR A 42 -2.78 4.46 -0.61
CA TYR A 42 -1.55 3.69 -0.53
C TYR A 42 -1.83 2.31 0.02
N LEU A 43 -1.17 1.33 -0.56
CA LEU A 43 -1.12 -0.01 0.00
C LEU A 43 0.25 -0.17 0.64
N VAL A 44 0.26 -0.52 1.91
CA VAL A 44 1.48 -0.63 2.71
C VAL A 44 1.62 -2.09 3.16
N ALA A 45 2.78 -2.68 2.93
CA ALA A 45 3.01 -4.06 3.34
C ALA A 45 4.40 -4.20 3.94
N ASN A 46 4.51 -5.03 4.98
CA ASN A 46 5.80 -5.37 5.55
C ASN A 46 6.55 -6.34 4.65
N GLU A 47 5.81 -7.26 4.04
CA GLU A 47 6.41 -8.32 3.25
C GLU A 47 5.52 -8.67 2.06
N VAL A 48 6.14 -8.88 0.92
CA VAL A 48 5.46 -9.37 -0.28
C VAL A 48 6.08 -10.69 -0.66
N GLU A 49 5.30 -11.74 -0.66
CA GLU A 49 5.77 -13.09 -0.92
C GLU A 49 5.64 -13.44 -2.40
N GLY A 50 6.76 -13.74 -3.01
CA GLY A 50 6.80 -14.17 -4.40
C GLY A 50 7.10 -13.03 -5.37
N VAL A 51 7.96 -13.33 -6.35
CA VAL A 51 8.35 -12.34 -7.36
C VAL A 51 7.18 -11.97 -8.25
N ASP A 52 6.37 -12.97 -8.59
CA ASP A 52 5.20 -12.72 -9.45
C ASP A 52 4.17 -11.86 -8.75
N THR A 53 4.01 -12.05 -7.45
CA THR A 53 3.11 -11.24 -6.65
C THR A 53 3.56 -9.78 -6.68
N LEU A 54 4.84 -9.55 -6.50
CA LEU A 54 5.37 -8.19 -6.53
C LEU A 54 5.20 -7.53 -7.89
N LYS A 55 5.43 -8.29 -8.96
CA LYS A 55 5.24 -7.76 -10.32
C LYS A 55 3.80 -7.39 -10.59
N GLU A 56 2.87 -8.26 -10.20
CA GLU A 56 1.46 -7.99 -10.38
C GLU A 56 1.03 -6.77 -9.56
N LEU A 57 1.53 -6.67 -8.34
CA LEU A 57 1.21 -5.55 -7.47
C LEU A 57 1.69 -4.23 -8.07
N ARG A 58 2.90 -4.20 -8.59
CA ARG A 58 3.44 -2.99 -9.23
C ARG A 58 2.64 -2.59 -10.46
N MET A 59 2.25 -3.58 -11.26
CA MET A 59 1.45 -3.32 -12.44
C MET A 59 0.08 -2.75 -12.07
N LEU A 60 -0.59 -3.36 -11.10
CA LEU A 60 -1.90 -2.89 -10.66
C LEU A 60 -1.82 -1.50 -10.04
N SER A 61 -0.78 -1.25 -9.25
CA SER A 61 -0.60 0.07 -8.63
C SER A 61 -0.43 1.15 -9.68
N SER A 62 0.32 0.87 -10.71
CA SER A 62 0.54 1.80 -11.80
C SER A 62 -0.75 2.07 -12.57
N LEU A 63 -1.52 1.01 -12.86
CA LEU A 63 -2.76 1.16 -13.61
C LEU A 63 -3.83 1.96 -12.87
N HIS A 64 -3.87 1.85 -11.56
CA HIS A 64 -4.93 2.46 -10.76
C HIS A 64 -4.48 3.71 -10.00
N GLY A 65 -3.24 4.12 -10.18
CA GLY A 65 -2.75 5.31 -9.48
C GLY A 65 -2.66 5.14 -7.96
N ILE A 66 -2.42 3.92 -7.51
CA ILE A 66 -2.28 3.60 -6.08
C ILE A 66 -0.80 3.58 -5.73
N GLY A 67 -0.43 4.24 -4.65
CA GLY A 67 0.94 4.16 -4.16
C GLY A 67 1.17 2.85 -3.43
N PHE A 68 2.34 2.27 -3.60
CA PHE A 68 2.72 1.07 -2.88
C PHE A 68 3.97 1.33 -2.06
N ILE A 69 3.90 0.99 -0.77
CA ILE A 69 5.01 1.17 0.16
C ILE A 69 5.33 -0.17 0.79
N ARG A 70 6.56 -0.60 0.65
CA ARG A 70 7.03 -1.82 1.28
C ARG A 70 7.88 -1.46 2.48
N LEU A 71 7.50 -1.97 3.64
CA LEU A 71 8.24 -1.77 4.87
C LEU A 71 9.08 -3.01 5.13
N ASP A 72 10.39 -2.88 5.00
CA ASP A 72 11.30 -3.96 5.30
C ASP A 72 11.62 -3.87 6.80
N LYS A 73 11.37 -4.95 7.54
CA LYS A 73 11.60 -4.96 8.98
C LYS A 73 13.01 -4.56 9.37
N GLU A 74 14.00 -5.02 8.62
CA GLU A 74 15.37 -4.72 8.92
C GLU A 74 15.73 -3.27 8.59
N ASN A 75 15.23 -2.81 7.45
CA ASN A 75 15.52 -1.46 7.00
C ASN A 75 14.62 -0.41 7.62
N ALA A 76 13.44 -0.81 8.08
CA ALA A 76 12.52 0.11 8.73
C ALA A 76 13.15 0.70 10.00
N SER A 77 13.89 -0.14 10.74
CA SER A 77 14.58 0.31 11.95
C SER A 77 15.63 1.35 11.63
N GLU A 78 16.36 1.18 10.54
CA GLU A 78 17.37 2.14 10.12
C GLU A 78 16.77 3.44 9.65
N ARG A 79 15.65 3.38 8.96
CA ARG A 79 14.97 4.58 8.48
C ARG A 79 14.45 5.43 9.60
N VAL A 80 13.98 4.81 10.65
CA VAL A 80 13.48 5.54 11.81
C VAL A 80 14.60 6.33 12.46
N ARG A 81 15.83 5.81 12.41
CA ARG A 81 16.97 6.48 13.00
C ARG A 81 17.59 7.55 12.10
N SER A 82 17.37 7.44 10.86
CA SER A 82 17.91 8.42 9.93
C SER A 82 16.90 9.52 9.65
#